data_2730ec2fdd56e82a5b8704c553132879
#
_entry.id   2730ec2fdd56e82a5b8704c553132879
#
_cell.length_a   1.000
_cell.length_b   1.000
_cell.length_c   1.000
_cell.angle_alpha   90.00
_cell.angle_beta   90.00
_cell.angle_gamma   90.00
#
_symmetry.space_group_name_H-M   'P 1'
#
loop_
_entity.id
_entity.type
_entity.pdbx_description
1 polymer ?
#
loop_
_entity_poly.entity_id
_entity_poly.type
_entity_poly.pdbx_seq_one_letter_code
_entity_poly.pdbx_strand_id
1 'polypeptide(L)'
;LFAAFYGEEEGLLGSRYYVHHPLVPLRQTVANINLEQMGRTDEVDGKEVGAFAFTGPSYSNLPALMTAAARTQGVRIYNKKGADSFFDRSDNYSFAEVGIVAHTVVVAFEYPDYHAPGDTWEKLDYANMAKVDRAIAAGILRLADAPQPPAWSDSFRPAR
;
A
#
# COMPACT_ATOMS: atom_id res chain seq x y z
N LEU A 1 5.63 10.25 -9.11
CA LEU A 1 5.07 11.26 -8.20
C LEU A 1 5.02 10.68 -6.80
N PHE A 2 5.46 11.46 -5.80
CA PHE A 2 5.23 11.18 -4.38
C PHE A 2 4.19 12.18 -3.88
N ALA A 3 3.23 11.71 -3.11
CA ALA A 3 2.16 12.52 -2.55
C ALA A 3 1.94 12.17 -1.08
N ALA A 4 1.68 13.17 -0.26
CA ALA A 4 1.17 13.01 1.10
C ALA A 4 -0.23 13.63 1.12
N PHE A 5 -1.22 12.83 1.50
CA PHE A 5 -2.60 13.26 1.55
C PHE A 5 -3.01 13.72 2.95
N TYR A 6 -3.86 14.70 3.01
CA TYR A 6 -4.43 15.22 4.25
C TYR A 6 -5.77 14.55 4.54
N GLY A 7 -6.04 14.31 5.83
CA GLY A 7 -7.37 13.94 6.30
C GLY A 7 -7.83 12.55 5.86
N GLU A 8 -6.94 11.57 5.88
CA GLU A 8 -7.29 10.17 5.62
C GLU A 8 -8.35 9.70 6.61
N GLU A 9 -8.14 9.93 7.91
CA GLU A 9 -9.03 9.58 9.02
C GLU A 9 -10.38 10.34 9.00
N GLU A 10 -10.47 11.43 8.25
CA GLU A 10 -11.67 12.24 8.06
C GLU A 10 -12.45 11.87 6.77
N GLY A 11 -12.18 10.70 6.22
CA GLY A 11 -12.84 10.17 5.03
C GLY A 11 -12.10 10.42 3.74
N LEU A 12 -10.79 10.25 3.73
CA LEU A 12 -9.91 10.28 2.55
C LEU A 12 -9.92 11.64 1.84
N LEU A 13 -10.00 12.74 2.60
CA LEU A 13 -10.24 14.08 2.03
C LEU A 13 -9.23 14.47 0.95
N GLY A 14 -7.94 14.26 1.22
CA GLY A 14 -6.87 14.65 0.32
C GLY A 14 -6.80 13.81 -0.96
N SER A 15 -6.90 12.49 -0.84
CA SER A 15 -6.85 11.59 -2.00
C SER A 15 -8.11 11.73 -2.87
N ARG A 16 -9.29 11.89 -2.28
CA ARG A 16 -10.53 12.20 -3.01
C ARG A 16 -10.44 13.52 -3.75
N TYR A 17 -9.89 14.56 -3.10
CA TYR A 17 -9.66 15.83 -3.79
C TYR A 17 -8.70 15.65 -4.97
N TYR A 18 -7.60 14.92 -4.76
CA TYR A 18 -6.60 14.71 -5.80
C TYR A 18 -7.17 14.02 -7.04
N VAL A 19 -7.96 12.97 -6.90
CA VAL A 19 -8.50 12.25 -8.06
C VAL A 19 -9.50 13.07 -8.88
N HIS A 20 -10.09 14.11 -8.29
CA HIS A 20 -10.94 15.07 -8.98
C HIS A 20 -10.18 16.28 -9.52
N HIS A 21 -8.99 16.59 -8.98
CA HIS A 21 -8.14 17.72 -9.34
C HIS A 21 -6.68 17.27 -9.51
N PRO A 22 -6.40 16.29 -10.37
CA PRO A 22 -5.09 15.67 -10.44
C PRO A 22 -4.04 16.58 -11.05
N LEU A 23 -2.83 16.63 -10.45
CA LEU A 23 -1.67 17.33 -11.00
C LEU A 23 -1.14 16.66 -12.28
N VAL A 24 -1.31 15.35 -12.39
CA VAL A 24 -1.01 14.58 -13.60
C VAL A 24 -2.32 13.94 -14.05
N PRO A 25 -2.69 14.04 -15.35
CA PRO A 25 -3.93 13.45 -15.84
C PRO A 25 -4.06 11.98 -15.44
N LEU A 26 -5.23 11.58 -14.93
CA LEU A 26 -5.45 10.20 -14.42
C LEU A 26 -5.16 9.12 -15.47
N ARG A 27 -5.39 9.40 -16.77
CA ARG A 27 -5.03 8.48 -17.87
C ARG A 27 -3.52 8.19 -17.97
N GLN A 28 -2.68 9.00 -17.33
CA GLN A 28 -1.24 8.81 -17.24
C GLN A 28 -0.80 8.22 -15.90
N THR A 29 -1.74 8.00 -14.98
CA THR A 29 -1.49 7.35 -13.70
C THR A 29 -1.61 5.84 -13.87
N VAL A 30 -0.49 5.15 -13.80
CA VAL A 30 -0.39 3.70 -14.05
C VAL A 30 -0.90 2.90 -12.86
N ALA A 31 -0.54 3.31 -11.65
CA ALA A 31 -0.95 2.70 -10.41
C ALA A 31 -0.80 3.70 -9.24
N ASN A 32 -1.49 3.42 -8.15
CA ASN A 32 -1.22 4.01 -6.84
C ASN A 32 -0.70 2.92 -5.89
N ILE A 33 0.39 3.21 -5.21
CA ILE A 33 0.93 2.38 -4.13
C ILE A 33 0.91 3.25 -2.88
N ASN A 34 -0.10 3.03 -2.06
CA ASN A 34 -0.25 3.71 -0.80
C ASN A 34 0.60 3.02 0.27
N LEU A 35 1.22 3.77 1.17
CA LEU A 35 2.08 3.24 2.22
C LEU A 35 1.49 3.59 3.57
N GLU A 36 1.20 2.59 4.38
CA GLU A 36 0.69 2.76 5.73
C GLU A 36 1.40 1.87 6.74
N GLN A 37 1.50 2.36 7.96
CA GLN A 37 1.96 1.58 9.12
C GLN A 37 3.29 0.86 8.87
N MET A 38 4.20 1.54 8.16
CA MET A 38 5.47 0.98 7.69
C MET A 38 6.47 0.78 8.82
N GLY A 39 6.34 1.53 9.91
CA GLY A 39 7.32 1.60 10.99
C GLY A 39 7.13 0.58 12.11
N ARG A 40 5.99 -0.07 12.23
CA ARG A 40 5.71 -1.04 13.29
C ARG A 40 5.93 -2.46 12.79
N THR A 41 6.41 -3.32 13.68
CA THR A 41 6.64 -4.75 13.39
C THR A 41 5.96 -5.67 14.39
N ASP A 42 5.31 -5.12 15.40
CA ASP A 42 4.64 -5.81 16.49
C ASP A 42 3.15 -6.05 16.19
N GLU A 43 2.89 -6.62 15.02
CA GLU A 43 1.57 -7.10 14.62
C GLU A 43 0.96 -8.01 15.70
N VAL A 44 -0.33 -7.85 16.01
CA VAL A 44 -1.02 -8.63 17.07
C VAL A 44 -1.01 -10.14 16.81
N ASP A 45 -1.05 -10.54 15.53
CA ASP A 45 -1.04 -11.96 15.13
C ASP A 45 0.38 -12.53 14.98
N GLY A 46 1.41 -11.74 15.22
CA GLY A 46 2.80 -12.13 15.10
C GLY A 46 3.70 -11.00 14.62
N LYS A 47 5.00 -11.12 14.90
CA LYS A 47 5.96 -10.09 14.53
C LYS A 47 6.30 -10.17 13.04
N GLU A 48 6.12 -9.06 12.30
CA GLU A 48 6.43 -8.95 10.88
C GLU A 48 7.73 -8.17 10.64
N VAL A 49 8.82 -8.88 10.37
CA VAL A 49 10.15 -8.31 10.10
C VAL A 49 10.63 -8.73 8.71
N GLY A 50 11.15 -7.79 7.93
CA GLY A 50 11.56 -8.03 6.56
C GLY A 50 10.41 -8.50 5.67
N ALA A 51 9.21 -7.99 5.94
CA ALA A 51 8.00 -8.37 5.25
C ALA A 51 7.01 -7.21 5.17
N PHE A 52 6.13 -7.27 4.18
CA PHE A 52 4.94 -6.42 4.06
C PHE A 52 3.81 -7.20 3.38
N ALA A 53 2.60 -6.70 3.49
CA ALA A 53 1.43 -7.23 2.81
C ALA A 53 0.75 -6.15 1.97
N PHE A 54 -0.18 -6.56 1.14
CA PHE A 54 -1.09 -5.69 0.41
C PHE A 54 -2.51 -5.82 0.96
N THR A 55 -3.26 -4.74 0.98
CA THR A 55 -4.72 -4.80 1.11
C THR A 55 -5.31 -5.25 -0.23
N GLY A 56 -6.33 -6.10 -0.21
CA GLY A 56 -6.95 -6.65 -1.42
C GLY A 56 -5.97 -7.39 -2.35
N PRO A 57 -5.09 -8.30 -1.86
CA PRO A 57 -3.99 -8.83 -2.66
C PRO A 57 -4.43 -9.62 -3.90
N SER A 58 -5.68 -10.08 -3.94
CA SER A 58 -6.26 -10.82 -5.06
C SER A 58 -6.97 -9.94 -6.10
N TYR A 59 -7.10 -8.63 -5.82
CA TYR A 59 -7.90 -7.73 -6.67
C TYR A 59 -7.19 -7.27 -7.94
N SER A 60 -5.87 -7.38 -7.99
CA SER A 60 -5.08 -7.06 -9.18
C SER A 60 -3.81 -7.92 -9.29
N ASN A 61 -3.08 -7.79 -10.38
CA ASN A 61 -1.78 -8.43 -10.55
C ASN A 61 -0.61 -7.61 -9.99
N LEU A 62 -0.84 -6.41 -9.42
CA LEU A 62 0.21 -5.55 -8.88
C LEU A 62 1.03 -6.21 -7.76
N PRO A 63 0.45 -6.90 -6.76
CA PRO A 63 1.23 -7.60 -5.73
C PRO A 63 2.19 -8.65 -6.31
N ALA A 64 1.75 -9.39 -7.34
CA ALA A 64 2.60 -10.39 -8.01
C ALA A 64 3.78 -9.73 -8.75
N LEU A 65 3.55 -8.61 -9.43
CA LEU A 65 4.59 -7.84 -10.12
C LEU A 65 5.67 -7.34 -9.16
N MET A 66 5.29 -6.95 -7.95
CA MET A 66 6.23 -6.45 -6.92
C MET A 66 6.97 -7.58 -6.18
N THR A 67 6.43 -8.79 -6.13
CA THR A 67 7.02 -9.92 -5.37
C THR A 67 8.45 -10.24 -5.79
N ALA A 68 8.73 -10.25 -7.08
CA ALA A 68 10.08 -10.56 -7.57
C ALA A 68 11.10 -9.51 -7.12
N ALA A 69 10.75 -8.23 -7.15
CA ALA A 69 11.61 -7.15 -6.68
C ALA A 69 11.83 -7.22 -5.16
N ALA A 70 10.79 -7.45 -4.39
CA ALA A 70 10.88 -7.59 -2.94
C ALA A 70 11.85 -8.73 -2.54
N ARG A 71 11.76 -9.88 -3.20
CA ARG A 71 12.65 -11.02 -2.97
C ARG A 71 14.12 -10.70 -3.22
N THR A 72 14.46 -9.89 -4.23
CA THR A 72 15.85 -9.49 -4.49
C THR A 72 16.44 -8.62 -3.37
N GLN A 73 15.59 -7.98 -2.58
CA GLN A 73 15.97 -7.18 -1.42
C GLN A 73 15.90 -7.97 -0.10
N GLY A 74 15.67 -9.29 -0.17
CA GLY A 74 15.52 -10.12 1.02
C GLY A 74 14.29 -9.78 1.85
N VAL A 75 13.23 -9.27 1.20
CA VAL A 75 11.94 -8.95 1.80
C VAL A 75 10.88 -9.88 1.22
N ARG A 76 10.01 -10.39 2.05
CA ARG A 76 8.89 -11.23 1.63
C ARG A 76 7.58 -10.43 1.59
N ILE A 77 6.70 -10.79 0.71
CA ILE A 77 5.31 -10.37 0.76
C ILE A 77 4.53 -11.49 1.43
N TYR A 78 3.80 -11.16 2.49
CA TYR A 78 3.01 -12.14 3.23
C TYR A 78 1.50 -11.92 2.99
N ASN A 79 0.75 -12.99 3.14
CA ASN A 79 -0.71 -12.93 3.03
C ASN A 79 -1.32 -12.79 4.43
N LYS A 80 -1.81 -11.62 4.76
CA LYS A 80 -2.59 -11.40 5.98
C LYS A 80 -4.00 -11.92 5.75
N LYS A 81 -4.46 -12.80 6.64
CA LYS A 81 -5.86 -13.25 6.62
C LYS A 81 -6.78 -12.04 6.84
N GLY A 82 -7.77 -11.87 5.98
CA GLY A 82 -8.69 -10.72 6.06
C GLY A 82 -8.16 -9.41 5.48
N ALA A 83 -6.99 -9.39 4.81
CA ALA A 83 -6.43 -8.18 4.19
C ALA A 83 -7.40 -7.49 3.21
N ASP A 84 -8.32 -8.24 2.61
CA ASP A 84 -9.33 -7.69 1.70
C ASP A 84 -10.29 -6.72 2.41
N SER A 85 -10.56 -6.93 3.71
CA SER A 85 -11.44 -6.04 4.49
C SER A 85 -10.83 -4.68 4.83
N PHE A 86 -9.54 -4.49 4.54
CA PHE A 86 -8.82 -3.23 4.72
C PHE A 86 -8.65 -2.47 3.39
N PHE A 87 -9.14 -3.02 2.28
CA PHE A 87 -8.86 -2.45 0.96
C PHE A 87 -9.48 -1.06 0.76
N ASP A 88 -10.67 -0.83 1.29
CA ASP A 88 -11.44 0.42 1.14
C ASP A 88 -11.25 1.41 2.30
N ARG A 89 -10.22 1.17 3.15
CA ARG A 89 -10.02 1.94 4.38
C ARG A 89 -8.93 2.99 4.29
N SER A 90 -8.26 3.16 3.14
CA SER A 90 -7.18 4.12 3.01
C SER A 90 -7.14 4.79 1.63
N ASP A 91 -6.24 5.73 1.46
CA ASP A 91 -6.12 6.63 0.30
C ASP A 91 -6.01 5.91 -1.06
N ASN A 92 -5.58 4.65 -1.09
CA ASN A 92 -5.63 3.81 -2.30
C ASN A 92 -7.04 3.71 -2.87
N TYR A 93 -8.06 3.72 -2.03
CA TYR A 93 -9.44 3.49 -2.46
C TYR A 93 -9.95 4.61 -3.36
N SER A 94 -9.60 5.86 -3.09
CA SER A 94 -9.94 6.99 -3.97
C SER A 94 -9.46 6.80 -5.40
N PHE A 95 -8.29 6.20 -5.59
CA PHE A 95 -7.76 5.86 -6.92
C PHE A 95 -8.46 4.65 -7.52
N ALA A 96 -8.78 3.64 -6.70
CA ALA A 96 -9.51 2.47 -7.15
C ALA A 96 -10.91 2.82 -7.67
N GLU A 97 -11.63 3.72 -6.97
CA GLU A 97 -12.97 4.19 -7.39
C GLU A 97 -12.98 4.84 -8.79
N VAL A 98 -11.88 5.44 -9.20
CA VAL A 98 -11.72 6.03 -10.55
C VAL A 98 -11.04 5.08 -11.55
N GLY A 99 -10.89 3.81 -11.19
CA GLY A 99 -10.42 2.74 -12.08
C GLY A 99 -8.91 2.51 -12.12
N ILE A 100 -8.11 3.27 -11.37
CA ILE A 100 -6.66 3.10 -11.30
C ILE A 100 -6.35 1.92 -10.37
N VAL A 101 -5.48 1.00 -10.79
CA VAL A 101 -5.00 -0.07 -9.92
C VAL A 101 -4.29 0.53 -8.71
N ALA A 102 -4.81 0.24 -7.52
CA ALA A 102 -4.35 0.86 -6.29
C ALA A 102 -4.42 -0.13 -5.13
N HIS A 103 -3.37 -0.15 -4.31
CA HIS A 103 -3.32 -0.98 -3.11
C HIS A 103 -2.56 -0.25 -2.01
N THR A 104 -2.94 -0.52 -0.77
CA THR A 104 -2.12 -0.14 0.38
C THR A 104 -1.11 -1.24 0.68
N VAL A 105 0.13 -0.84 0.91
CA VAL A 105 1.22 -1.66 1.44
C VAL A 105 1.32 -1.41 2.94
N VAL A 106 1.35 -2.48 3.72
CA VAL A 106 1.31 -2.44 5.19
C VAL A 106 2.36 -3.38 5.76
N VAL A 107 3.08 -2.99 6.79
CA VAL A 107 3.95 -3.88 7.57
C VAL A 107 3.16 -4.52 8.71
N ALA A 108 2.48 -3.72 9.53
CA ALA A 108 1.62 -4.21 10.61
C ALA A 108 0.22 -3.60 10.48
N PHE A 109 -0.82 -4.43 10.35
CA PHE A 109 -2.21 -3.94 10.25
C PHE A 109 -2.76 -3.49 11.60
N GLU A 110 -2.47 -4.25 12.63
CA GLU A 110 -2.91 -3.99 13.98
C GLU A 110 -1.76 -4.21 14.97
N TYR A 111 -1.55 -3.28 15.86
CA TYR A 111 -0.53 -3.34 16.90
C TYR A 111 -1.04 -2.73 18.22
N PRO A 112 -0.42 -3.02 19.37
CA PRO A 112 -1.01 -2.71 20.69
C PRO A 112 -1.38 -1.24 20.92
N ASP A 113 -0.67 -0.31 20.30
CA ASP A 113 -0.89 1.12 20.49
C ASP A 113 -1.64 1.79 19.33
N TYR A 114 -2.18 1.00 18.39
CA TYR A 114 -2.87 1.53 17.21
C TYR A 114 -3.99 2.51 17.62
N HIS A 115 -3.96 3.71 17.05
CA HIS A 115 -4.87 4.83 17.37
C HIS A 115 -4.88 5.22 18.86
N ALA A 116 -3.78 5.00 19.58
CA ALA A 116 -3.67 5.32 20.99
C ALA A 116 -2.51 6.30 21.26
N PRO A 117 -2.55 7.08 22.38
CA PRO A 117 -1.48 8.00 22.74
C PRO A 117 -0.10 7.34 22.94
N GLY A 118 -0.09 6.03 23.13
CA GLY A 118 1.13 5.24 23.26
C GLY A 118 1.84 4.95 21.96
N ASP A 119 1.26 5.27 20.78
CA ASP A 119 1.90 5.09 19.47
C ASP A 119 2.87 6.25 19.21
N THR A 120 4.10 6.09 19.70
CA THR A 120 5.12 7.09 19.66
C THR A 120 6.27 6.71 18.73
N TRP A 121 7.03 7.68 18.26
CA TRP A 121 8.11 7.49 17.28
C TRP A 121 9.24 6.58 17.79
N GLU A 122 9.45 6.47 19.11
CA GLU A 122 10.45 5.59 19.71
C GLU A 122 10.16 4.10 19.50
N LYS A 123 8.92 3.76 19.18
CA LYS A 123 8.47 2.38 18.91
C LYS A 123 8.66 1.96 17.46
N LEU A 124 9.10 2.87 16.58
CA LEU A 124 9.32 2.58 15.19
C LEU A 124 10.60 1.76 14.99
N ASP A 125 10.50 0.68 14.24
CA ASP A 125 11.65 -0.11 13.76
C ASP A 125 12.20 0.50 12.46
N TYR A 126 13.01 1.54 12.61
CA TYR A 126 13.60 2.26 11.46
C TYR A 126 14.46 1.38 10.56
N ALA A 127 15.12 0.35 11.12
CA ALA A 127 15.95 -0.55 10.34
C ALA A 127 15.08 -1.45 9.43
N ASN A 128 13.99 -1.97 9.98
CA ASN A 128 13.00 -2.72 9.20
C ASN A 128 12.32 -1.84 8.16
N MET A 129 11.87 -0.65 8.55
CA MET A 129 11.22 0.32 7.68
C MET A 129 12.12 0.64 6.47
N ALA A 130 13.39 1.02 6.69
CA ALA A 130 14.34 1.29 5.62
C ALA A 130 14.60 0.07 4.71
N LYS A 131 14.55 -1.15 5.25
CA LYS A 131 14.70 -2.37 4.46
C LYS A 131 13.48 -2.60 3.56
N VAL A 132 12.29 -2.45 4.11
CA VAL A 132 11.03 -2.63 3.39
C VAL A 132 10.85 -1.55 2.34
N ASP A 133 11.13 -0.29 2.66
CA ASP A 133 11.04 0.84 1.73
C ASP A 133 11.94 0.66 0.50
N ARG A 134 13.16 0.13 0.69
CA ARG A 134 14.03 -0.22 -0.46
C ARG A 134 13.41 -1.28 -1.36
N ALA A 135 12.76 -2.27 -0.77
CA ALA A 135 12.09 -3.32 -1.54
C ALA A 135 10.90 -2.78 -2.32
N ILE A 136 10.12 -1.89 -1.71
CA ILE A 136 8.99 -1.20 -2.36
C ILE A 136 9.52 -0.31 -3.49
N ALA A 137 10.57 0.48 -3.26
CA ALA A 137 11.18 1.33 -4.28
C ALA A 137 11.67 0.50 -5.48
N ALA A 138 12.31 -0.64 -5.24
CA ALA A 138 12.71 -1.57 -6.30
C ALA A 138 11.49 -2.12 -7.06
N GLY A 139 10.39 -2.38 -6.37
CA GLY A 139 9.12 -2.79 -6.98
C GLY A 139 8.53 -1.70 -7.86
N ILE A 140 8.52 -0.46 -7.37
CA ILE A 140 8.04 0.71 -8.13
C ILE A 140 8.86 0.93 -9.40
N LEU A 141 10.19 0.85 -9.32
CA LEU A 141 11.06 0.97 -10.50
C LEU A 141 10.75 -0.12 -11.53
N ARG A 142 10.61 -1.37 -11.07
CA ARG A 142 10.24 -2.48 -11.96
C ARG A 142 8.87 -2.30 -12.60
N LEU A 143 7.91 -1.75 -11.85
CA LEU A 143 6.59 -1.44 -12.35
C LEU A 143 6.63 -0.31 -13.39
N ALA A 144 7.43 0.74 -13.14
CA ALA A 144 7.60 1.86 -14.07
C ALA A 144 8.22 1.43 -15.40
N ASP A 145 9.10 0.42 -15.40
CA ASP A 145 9.74 -0.14 -16.60
C ASP A 145 8.96 -1.32 -17.21
N ALA A 146 7.81 -1.67 -16.64
CA ALA A 146 7.03 -2.79 -17.14
C ALA A 146 6.41 -2.47 -18.52
N PRO A 147 6.42 -3.45 -19.47
CA PRO A 147 5.87 -3.22 -20.81
C PRO A 147 4.36 -3.05 -20.82
N GLN A 148 3.69 -3.48 -19.75
CA GLN A 148 2.24 -3.37 -19.57
C GLN A 148 1.94 -2.84 -18.17
N PRO A 149 0.94 -1.96 -18.02
CA PRO A 149 0.48 -1.51 -16.72
C PRO A 149 -0.13 -2.69 -15.91
N PRO A 150 -0.19 -2.58 -14.59
CA PRO A 150 -0.96 -3.54 -13.80
C PRO A 150 -2.45 -3.46 -14.16
N ALA A 151 -3.14 -4.56 -13.95
CA ALA A 151 -4.55 -4.68 -14.28
C ALA A 151 -5.33 -5.26 -13.09
N TRP A 152 -6.57 -4.82 -12.93
CA TRP A 152 -7.53 -5.45 -12.05
C TRP A 152 -7.80 -6.89 -12.47
N SER A 153 -8.07 -7.76 -11.50
CA SER A 153 -8.52 -9.13 -11.79
C SER A 153 -9.95 -9.11 -12.35
N ASP A 154 -10.28 -10.09 -13.20
CA ASP A 154 -11.62 -10.19 -13.81
C ASP A 154 -12.74 -10.33 -12.76
N SER A 155 -12.40 -10.89 -11.60
CA SER A 155 -13.32 -11.10 -10.48
C SER A 155 -13.53 -9.87 -9.59
N PHE A 156 -12.75 -8.81 -9.78
CA PHE A 156 -12.82 -7.60 -8.95
C PHE A 156 -13.10 -6.36 -9.81
N ARG A 157 -14.11 -5.60 -9.41
CA ARG A 157 -14.37 -4.24 -9.91
C ARG A 157 -14.66 -3.36 -8.73
N PRO A 158 -13.88 -2.26 -8.52
CA PRO A 158 -14.20 -1.28 -7.50
C PRO A 158 -15.62 -0.76 -7.70
N ALA A 159 -16.34 -0.55 -6.61
CA ALA A 159 -17.64 0.11 -6.66
C ALA A 159 -17.44 1.52 -7.27
N ARG A 160 -18.28 1.86 -8.25
CA ARG A 160 -18.32 3.20 -8.85
C ARG A 160 -19.20 4.09 -8.02
#